data_060b2df8e84afb2f6dcd8076946e0179
#
_entry.id   060b2df8e84afb2f6dcd8076946e0179
#
_cell.length_a   1.000
_cell.length_b   1.000
_cell.length_c   1.000
_cell.angle_alpha   90.00
_cell.angle_beta   90.00
_cell.angle_gamma   90.00
#
_symmetry.space_group_name_H-M   'P 1'
#
loop_
_entity.id
_entity.type
_entity.pdbx_description
1 polymer ?
#
loop_
_entity_poly.entity_id
_entity_poly.type
_entity_poly.pdbx_seq_one_letter_code
_entity_poly.pdbx_strand_id
1 'polypeptide(L)'
;SGYTLYSTGNSDIDYRDLFASDDLKETEVILGRRYSLTLNKMHNTNYYFLSKTQQDVGLTKDFVNSYLLNNGTAFTSQTGYATMMFSDEMKNRDKRLAQTIRSVGYTRIDSDKPLLPDLEASMTGYQIAKFISKEAQDGDGASYQDVAIIRYAEVLLNYAEAKAELDILTQDDIDKSIRPIRTRAGMPNLNQNIANSNPDKILASEYPNVSGNNKGVILEIRRERRVELALEGFRYDDLMRWKMGKLLEPHFTGMYFPSLGEFDLDGDGTIDLLLYDDKAPESKAKQKIKIGGVIQLTEGDHGYLVGFLNITKKFDETRDYLYPIPSGDIMLNKNLEQNPNWR
;
A
#
# COMPACT_ATOMS: atom_id res chain seq x y z
N SER A 1 -27.95 4.74 1.89
CA SER A 1 -27.54 3.34 2.00
C SER A 1 -27.65 2.91 3.46
N GLY A 2 -27.88 1.65 3.74
CA GLY A 2 -27.87 1.11 5.11
C GLY A 2 -26.46 0.93 5.69
N TYR A 3 -25.41 1.30 4.94
CA TYR A 3 -24.01 1.14 5.34
C TYR A 3 -23.38 2.46 5.79
N THR A 4 -22.44 2.36 6.73
CA THR A 4 -21.60 3.45 7.23
C THR A 4 -20.18 2.94 7.37
N LEU A 5 -19.19 3.85 7.39
CA LEU A 5 -17.80 3.44 7.68
C LEU A 5 -17.70 2.93 9.13
N TYR A 6 -16.95 1.85 9.32
CA TYR A 6 -16.60 1.37 10.64
C TYR A 6 -15.68 2.36 11.34
N SER A 7 -16.06 2.77 12.53
CA SER A 7 -15.23 3.60 13.41
C SER A 7 -15.68 3.47 14.85
N THR A 8 -14.73 3.35 15.75
CA THR A 8 -14.91 3.43 17.21
C THR A 8 -14.63 4.86 17.71
N GLY A 9 -14.20 5.77 16.83
CA GLY A 9 -13.70 7.09 17.14
C GLY A 9 -12.20 7.12 17.45
N ASN A 10 -11.51 5.99 17.37
CA ASN A 10 -10.08 5.89 17.55
C ASN A 10 -9.35 5.71 16.21
N SER A 11 -8.93 6.83 15.61
CA SER A 11 -8.24 6.84 14.31
C SER A 11 -6.89 6.11 14.28
N ASP A 12 -6.34 5.72 15.44
CA ASP A 12 -5.07 5.00 15.51
C ASP A 12 -5.24 3.49 15.32
N ILE A 13 -6.48 2.96 15.46
CA ILE A 13 -6.75 1.51 15.37
C ILE A 13 -7.89 1.16 14.42
N ASP A 14 -8.84 2.05 14.15
CA ASP A 14 -10.08 1.74 13.41
C ASP A 14 -9.82 1.10 12.04
N TYR A 15 -8.83 1.57 11.30
CA TYR A 15 -8.50 1.01 9.99
C TYR A 15 -7.89 -0.40 10.10
N ARG A 16 -7.05 -0.64 11.10
CA ARG A 16 -6.47 -1.98 11.36
C ARG A 16 -7.55 -2.97 11.80
N ASP A 17 -8.40 -2.56 12.73
CA ASP A 17 -9.48 -3.42 13.27
C ASP A 17 -10.47 -3.86 12.20
N LEU A 18 -10.70 -3.03 11.20
CA LEU A 18 -11.55 -3.38 10.05
C LEU A 18 -11.07 -4.66 9.33
N PHE A 19 -9.76 -4.91 9.29
CA PHE A 19 -9.16 -5.99 8.50
C PHE A 19 -8.54 -7.12 9.32
N ALA A 20 -8.23 -6.87 10.58
CA ALA A 20 -7.51 -7.82 11.43
C ALA A 20 -8.37 -8.42 12.54
N SER A 21 -9.63 -8.04 12.63
CA SER A 21 -10.61 -8.64 13.56
C SER A 21 -11.05 -10.01 13.07
N ASP A 22 -11.35 -10.91 14.02
CA ASP A 22 -11.87 -12.23 13.71
C ASP A 22 -13.24 -12.15 13.00
N ASP A 23 -14.06 -11.13 13.29
CA ASP A 23 -15.39 -10.93 12.72
C ASP A 23 -15.46 -9.72 11.79
N LEU A 24 -16.25 -9.84 10.71
CA LEU A 24 -16.53 -8.74 9.77
C LEU A 24 -17.18 -7.54 10.49
N LYS A 25 -16.81 -6.34 10.09
CA LYS A 25 -17.46 -5.10 10.48
C LYS A 25 -18.67 -4.84 9.57
N GLU A 26 -19.80 -5.47 9.89
CA GLU A 26 -21.02 -5.49 9.06
C GLU A 26 -21.62 -4.10 8.78
N THR A 27 -21.25 -3.09 9.56
CA THR A 27 -21.64 -1.69 9.29
C THR A 27 -20.99 -1.15 8.01
N GLU A 28 -19.79 -1.62 7.64
CA GLU A 28 -19.05 -1.18 6.46
C GLU A 28 -18.94 -2.26 5.38
N VAL A 29 -18.81 -3.55 5.76
CA VAL A 29 -18.59 -4.64 4.82
C VAL A 29 -19.88 -5.06 4.15
N ILE A 30 -19.96 -4.87 2.82
CA ILE A 30 -21.12 -5.20 1.98
C ILE A 30 -21.08 -6.68 1.58
N LEU A 31 -19.91 -7.16 1.21
CA LEU A 31 -19.63 -8.55 0.89
C LEU A 31 -18.32 -8.96 1.55
N GLY A 32 -18.34 -10.08 2.26
CA GLY A 32 -17.16 -10.63 2.90
C GLY A 32 -17.18 -12.14 2.94
N ARG A 33 -16.03 -12.72 3.18
CA ARG A 33 -15.87 -14.16 3.40
C ARG A 33 -15.59 -14.42 4.87
N ARG A 34 -16.44 -15.23 5.49
CA ARG A 34 -16.25 -15.66 6.87
C ARG A 34 -15.39 -16.90 6.94
N TYR A 35 -14.53 -16.93 7.94
CA TYR A 35 -13.67 -18.04 8.28
C TYR A 35 -13.96 -18.51 9.71
N SER A 36 -13.55 -19.71 10.07
CA SER A 36 -13.87 -20.28 11.39
C SER A 36 -12.90 -21.40 11.74
N LEU A 37 -12.26 -21.26 12.89
CA LEU A 37 -11.43 -22.29 13.47
C LEU A 37 -12.25 -23.55 13.79
N THR A 38 -13.45 -23.39 14.36
CA THR A 38 -14.31 -24.51 14.77
C THR A 38 -14.85 -25.31 13.59
N LEU A 39 -15.04 -24.67 12.43
CA LEU A 39 -15.47 -25.33 11.19
C LEU A 39 -14.29 -25.76 10.31
N ASN A 40 -13.06 -25.61 10.79
CA ASN A 40 -11.84 -25.90 10.05
C ASN A 40 -11.80 -25.19 8.66
N LYS A 41 -12.22 -23.93 8.64
CA LYS A 41 -12.19 -23.04 7.47
C LYS A 41 -11.23 -21.90 7.75
N MET A 42 -10.02 -22.04 7.29
CA MET A 42 -8.90 -21.12 7.57
C MET A 42 -8.18 -20.72 6.28
N HIS A 43 -7.24 -19.79 6.39
CA HIS A 43 -6.40 -19.28 5.31
C HIS A 43 -4.99 -18.95 5.81
N ASN A 44 -4.14 -18.38 4.97
CA ASN A 44 -2.71 -18.20 5.22
C ASN A 44 -2.25 -16.73 5.29
N THR A 45 -3.14 -15.78 5.58
CA THR A 45 -2.77 -14.35 5.45
C THR A 45 -1.61 -13.97 6.37
N ASN A 46 -1.67 -14.28 7.68
CA ASN A 46 -0.56 -14.00 8.59
C ASN A 46 0.72 -14.70 8.14
N TYR A 47 0.62 -15.98 7.82
CA TYR A 47 1.76 -16.80 7.40
C TYR A 47 2.49 -16.19 6.20
N TYR A 48 1.77 -15.83 5.14
CA TYR A 48 2.38 -15.26 3.94
C TYR A 48 3.04 -13.89 4.16
N PHE A 49 2.50 -13.05 5.04
CA PHE A 49 3.05 -11.72 5.28
C PHE A 49 4.13 -11.66 6.35
N LEU A 50 4.28 -12.72 7.15
CA LEU A 50 5.23 -12.76 8.27
C LEU A 50 6.39 -13.73 8.07
N SER A 51 6.23 -14.73 7.21
CA SER A 51 7.23 -15.79 7.03
C SER A 51 8.42 -15.31 6.20
N LYS A 52 9.62 -15.54 6.71
CA LYS A 52 10.89 -15.29 6.01
C LYS A 52 11.12 -16.19 4.79
N THR A 53 10.31 -17.24 4.63
CA THR A 53 10.43 -18.20 3.53
C THR A 53 9.38 -18.04 2.44
N GLN A 54 8.47 -17.07 2.60
CA GLN A 54 7.33 -16.84 1.72
C GLN A 54 7.43 -15.47 1.04
N GLN A 55 8.18 -15.35 -0.05
CA GLN A 55 8.05 -14.26 -1.01
C GLN A 55 8.64 -12.89 -0.63
N ASP A 56 9.14 -12.65 0.56
CA ASP A 56 9.74 -11.38 0.97
C ASP A 56 8.88 -10.15 0.64
N VAL A 57 7.57 -10.28 0.82
CA VAL A 57 6.57 -9.27 0.42
C VAL A 57 6.74 -7.98 1.21
N GLY A 58 6.76 -6.85 0.51
CA GLY A 58 6.84 -5.52 1.11
C GLY A 58 6.17 -4.48 0.24
N LEU A 59 5.78 -3.36 0.86
CA LEU A 59 5.25 -2.22 0.13
C LEU A 59 6.37 -1.37 -0.45
N THR A 60 6.07 -0.55 -1.47
CA THR A 60 7.09 0.25 -2.14
C THR A 60 7.23 1.64 -1.53
N LYS A 61 8.41 2.26 -1.66
CA LYS A 61 8.66 3.66 -1.29
C LYS A 61 7.64 4.61 -1.91
N ASP A 62 7.34 4.41 -3.18
CA ASP A 62 6.35 5.19 -3.91
C ASP A 62 4.94 5.06 -3.31
N PHE A 63 4.54 3.85 -2.87
CA PHE A 63 3.29 3.67 -2.15
C PHE A 63 3.31 4.38 -0.79
N VAL A 64 4.38 4.25 -0.01
CA VAL A 64 4.53 4.92 1.29
C VAL A 64 4.50 6.45 1.12
N ASN A 65 5.10 6.98 0.05
CA ASN A 65 5.05 8.40 -0.29
C ASN A 65 3.63 8.91 -0.61
N SER A 66 2.70 8.03 -1.00
CA SER A 66 1.30 8.42 -1.29
C SER A 66 0.52 8.84 -0.05
N TYR A 67 0.93 8.40 1.15
CA TYR A 67 0.31 8.84 2.40
C TYR A 67 0.68 10.30 2.68
N LEU A 68 -0.32 11.11 3.00
CA LEU A 68 -0.14 12.51 3.33
C LEU A 68 0.54 12.69 4.70
N LEU A 69 0.96 13.91 4.99
CA LEU A 69 1.18 14.36 6.36
C LEU A 69 -0.16 14.50 7.09
N ASN A 70 -0.16 14.44 8.40
CA ASN A 70 -1.37 14.55 9.23
C ASN A 70 -2.13 15.88 9.08
N ASN A 71 -1.46 16.91 8.58
CA ASN A 71 -2.07 18.20 8.22
C ASN A 71 -2.70 18.22 6.81
N GLY A 72 -2.66 17.09 6.07
CA GLY A 72 -3.23 16.95 4.73
C GLY A 72 -2.33 17.39 3.58
N THR A 73 -1.09 17.83 3.83
CA THR A 73 -0.13 18.17 2.77
C THR A 73 0.59 16.92 2.27
N ALA A 74 1.04 16.96 1.00
CA ALA A 74 1.80 15.85 0.44
C ALA A 74 3.11 15.64 1.17
N PHE A 75 3.44 14.40 1.54
CA PHE A 75 4.72 14.05 2.14
C PHE A 75 5.89 14.42 1.23
N THR A 76 5.73 14.23 -0.06
CA THR A 76 6.71 14.54 -1.11
C THR A 76 6.99 16.05 -1.28
N SER A 77 6.23 16.92 -0.63
CA SER A 77 6.50 18.36 -0.60
C SER A 77 7.59 18.75 0.40
N GLN A 78 7.99 17.85 1.30
CA GLN A 78 9.05 18.10 2.27
C GLN A 78 10.43 18.04 1.62
N THR A 79 11.31 18.96 1.99
CA THR A 79 12.72 18.91 1.59
C THR A 79 13.37 17.63 2.12
N GLY A 80 14.07 16.90 1.26
CA GLY A 80 14.79 15.68 1.64
C GLY A 80 13.90 14.43 1.84
N TYR A 81 12.61 14.49 1.51
CA TYR A 81 11.70 13.34 1.68
C TYR A 81 12.22 12.03 1.03
N ALA A 82 12.92 12.17 -0.09
CA ALA A 82 13.42 11.02 -0.85
C ALA A 82 14.48 10.21 -0.09
N THR A 83 15.35 10.90 0.66
CA THR A 83 16.47 10.31 1.42
C THR A 83 16.23 10.29 2.94
N MET A 84 14.98 10.45 3.36
CA MET A 84 14.61 10.42 4.77
C MET A 84 14.74 9.01 5.33
N MET A 85 15.38 8.88 6.51
CA MET A 85 15.49 7.61 7.23
C MET A 85 14.13 7.19 7.79
N PHE A 86 13.94 5.88 7.98
CA PHE A 86 12.64 5.29 8.33
C PHE A 86 11.99 5.92 9.56
N SER A 87 12.73 6.12 10.66
CA SER A 87 12.17 6.73 11.87
C SER A 87 11.61 8.14 11.64
N ASP A 88 12.30 8.95 10.82
CA ASP A 88 11.84 10.31 10.49
C ASP A 88 10.71 10.28 9.45
N GLU A 89 10.78 9.36 8.49
CA GLU A 89 9.76 9.16 7.45
C GLU A 89 8.40 8.83 8.04
N MET A 90 8.35 8.14 9.18
CA MET A 90 7.10 7.74 9.84
C MET A 90 6.45 8.84 10.67
N LYS A 91 7.13 9.99 10.93
CA LYS A 91 6.62 11.06 11.75
C LYS A 91 5.53 11.88 11.06
N ASN A 92 4.49 12.22 11.81
CA ASN A 92 3.42 13.14 11.38
C ASN A 92 2.69 12.71 10.09
N ARG A 93 2.52 11.41 9.88
CA ARG A 93 1.87 10.85 8.70
C ARG A 93 0.37 10.56 8.93
N ASP A 94 -0.35 10.40 7.85
CA ASP A 94 -1.68 9.78 7.85
C ASP A 94 -1.64 8.48 8.66
N LYS A 95 -2.51 8.38 9.65
CA LYS A 95 -2.51 7.27 10.62
C LYS A 95 -2.74 5.89 9.99
N ARG A 96 -3.33 5.84 8.79
CA ARG A 96 -3.47 4.59 8.03
C ARG A 96 -2.12 4.00 7.63
N LEU A 97 -1.05 4.81 7.49
CA LEU A 97 0.28 4.29 7.19
C LEU A 97 0.76 3.33 8.27
N ALA A 98 0.70 3.74 9.55
CA ALA A 98 1.11 2.92 10.69
C ALA A 98 0.21 1.67 10.90
N GLN A 99 -0.98 1.66 10.28
CA GLN A 99 -1.91 0.53 10.29
C GLN A 99 -1.79 -0.36 9.04
N THR A 100 -1.00 0.08 8.06
CA THR A 100 -0.76 -0.65 6.81
C THR A 100 0.60 -1.34 6.81
N ILE A 101 1.63 -0.71 7.40
CA ILE A 101 2.98 -1.27 7.54
C ILE A 101 3.39 -1.35 9.01
N ARG A 102 4.39 -2.18 9.32
CA ARG A 102 5.07 -2.11 10.62
C ARG A 102 5.84 -0.79 10.70
N SER A 103 5.21 0.16 11.36
CA SER A 103 5.79 1.47 11.65
C SER A 103 6.50 1.47 13.00
N VAL A 104 7.15 2.58 13.34
CA VAL A 104 7.71 2.79 14.69
C VAL A 104 6.61 2.63 15.74
N GLY A 105 6.89 1.83 16.77
CA GLY A 105 5.93 1.52 17.84
C GLY A 105 4.85 0.49 17.48
N TYR A 106 4.93 -0.18 16.33
CA TYR A 106 3.98 -1.24 15.96
C TYR A 106 3.98 -2.38 16.99
N THR A 107 2.79 -2.81 17.42
CA THR A 107 2.59 -4.00 18.25
C THR A 107 1.60 -4.96 17.59
N ARG A 108 1.61 -6.23 17.95
CA ARG A 108 0.55 -7.19 17.58
C ARG A 108 -0.75 -6.86 18.31
N ILE A 109 -1.89 -7.36 17.82
CA ILE A 109 -3.21 -7.09 18.41
C ILE A 109 -3.31 -7.58 19.88
N ASP A 110 -2.63 -8.67 20.18
CA ASP A 110 -2.65 -9.35 21.49
C ASP A 110 -1.33 -9.20 22.25
N SER A 111 -0.52 -8.19 21.93
CA SER A 111 0.80 -7.96 22.52
C SER A 111 1.11 -6.47 22.62
N ASP A 112 1.68 -6.06 23.74
CA ASP A 112 2.22 -4.69 23.94
C ASP A 112 3.69 -4.57 23.55
N LYS A 113 4.31 -5.66 23.04
CA LYS A 113 5.72 -5.65 22.67
C LYS A 113 5.91 -4.95 21.32
N PRO A 114 6.68 -3.85 21.25
CA PRO A 114 7.02 -3.20 20.00
C PRO A 114 7.82 -4.12 19.07
N LEU A 115 7.48 -4.12 17.79
CA LEU A 115 8.14 -4.88 16.75
C LEU A 115 8.57 -3.95 15.62
N LEU A 116 9.83 -4.07 15.21
CA LEU A 116 10.37 -3.41 14.04
C LEU A 116 10.05 -4.18 12.75
N PRO A 117 10.15 -3.54 11.59
CA PRO A 117 10.15 -4.24 10.32
C PRO A 117 11.24 -5.31 10.28
N ASP A 118 10.91 -6.49 9.80
CA ASP A 118 11.85 -7.58 9.59
C ASP A 118 12.26 -7.61 8.12
N LEU A 119 13.51 -7.24 7.83
CA LEU A 119 14.03 -7.17 6.48
C LEU A 119 14.30 -8.56 5.88
N GLU A 120 14.34 -9.61 6.69
CA GLU A 120 14.37 -11.00 6.18
C GLU A 120 12.98 -11.47 5.72
N ALA A 121 11.91 -10.82 6.15
CA ALA A 121 10.54 -11.10 5.73
C ALA A 121 9.96 -10.01 4.78
N SER A 122 10.73 -8.95 4.48
CA SER A 122 10.30 -7.87 3.60
C SER A 122 11.46 -7.26 2.84
N MET A 123 11.57 -7.59 1.56
CA MET A 123 12.64 -7.11 0.66
C MET A 123 12.74 -5.59 0.57
N THR A 124 11.65 -4.86 0.80
CA THR A 124 11.62 -3.40 0.76
C THR A 124 11.80 -2.74 2.12
N GLY A 125 11.77 -3.52 3.21
CA GLY A 125 11.73 -3.01 4.58
C GLY A 125 10.35 -2.52 5.03
N TYR A 126 9.45 -2.10 4.13
CA TYR A 126 8.08 -1.71 4.47
C TYR A 126 7.19 -2.94 4.63
N GLN A 127 7.41 -3.67 5.72
CA GLN A 127 6.69 -4.90 6.03
C GLN A 127 5.22 -4.65 6.29
N ILE A 128 4.34 -5.48 5.73
CA ILE A 128 2.90 -5.35 5.82
C ILE A 128 2.42 -5.62 7.26
N ALA A 129 1.54 -4.76 7.76
CA ALA A 129 0.81 -4.90 9.02
C ALA A 129 -0.71 -5.02 8.82
N LYS A 130 -1.23 -4.49 7.71
CA LYS A 130 -2.65 -4.64 7.35
C LYS A 130 -3.00 -6.13 7.20
N PHE A 131 -4.15 -6.55 7.69
CA PHE A 131 -4.64 -7.93 7.78
C PHE A 131 -3.93 -8.82 8.80
N ILE A 132 -2.86 -8.34 9.47
CA ILE A 132 -2.17 -9.17 10.47
C ILE A 132 -2.95 -9.18 11.76
N SER A 133 -3.51 -10.34 12.08
CA SER A 133 -4.30 -10.62 13.29
C SER A 133 -3.41 -11.10 14.46
N LYS A 134 -3.98 -11.88 15.36
CA LYS A 134 -3.33 -12.40 16.58
C LYS A 134 -2.16 -13.34 16.25
N GLU A 135 -1.18 -13.43 17.15
CA GLU A 135 -0.01 -14.34 17.00
C GLU A 135 -0.41 -15.82 16.87
N ALA A 136 -1.50 -16.24 17.51
CA ALA A 136 -2.03 -17.59 17.38
C ALA A 136 -2.45 -17.97 15.94
N GLN A 137 -2.56 -16.99 15.04
CA GLN A 137 -2.94 -17.18 13.64
C GLN A 137 -1.77 -17.15 12.65
N ASP A 138 -0.51 -17.18 13.13
CA ASP A 138 0.69 -17.04 12.28
C ASP A 138 1.12 -18.32 11.57
N GLY A 139 0.66 -19.48 12.05
CA GLY A 139 1.02 -20.77 11.44
C GLY A 139 0.44 -20.96 10.04
N ASP A 140 1.01 -21.93 9.31
CA ASP A 140 0.48 -22.33 8.01
C ASP A 140 -0.96 -22.87 8.18
N GLY A 141 -1.91 -22.31 7.40
CA GLY A 141 -3.33 -22.64 7.50
C GLY A 141 -4.00 -22.22 8.81
N ALA A 142 -3.44 -21.30 9.58
CA ALA A 142 -3.94 -20.97 10.92
C ALA A 142 -4.74 -19.66 11.00
N SER A 143 -4.76 -18.86 9.96
CA SER A 143 -5.51 -17.60 9.95
C SER A 143 -7.01 -17.86 9.77
N TYR A 144 -7.85 -17.24 10.62
CA TYR A 144 -9.32 -17.37 10.57
C TYR A 144 -10.06 -16.03 10.73
N GLN A 145 -9.34 -14.90 10.69
CA GLN A 145 -9.99 -13.60 10.59
C GLN A 145 -10.81 -13.50 9.31
N ASP A 146 -11.96 -12.87 9.37
CA ASP A 146 -12.83 -12.68 8.23
C ASP A 146 -12.22 -11.70 7.20
N VAL A 147 -12.56 -11.86 5.94
CA VAL A 147 -12.01 -11.06 4.84
C VAL A 147 -13.11 -10.23 4.18
N ALA A 148 -12.96 -8.91 4.21
CA ALA A 148 -13.80 -7.99 3.44
C ALA A 148 -13.45 -8.10 1.95
N ILE A 149 -14.48 -8.22 1.09
CA ILE A 149 -14.33 -8.28 -0.38
C ILE A 149 -14.84 -6.99 -1.01
N ILE A 150 -16.02 -6.52 -0.60
CA ILE A 150 -16.60 -5.24 -1.03
C ILE A 150 -17.01 -4.48 0.23
N ARG A 151 -16.61 -3.22 0.33
CA ARG A 151 -16.93 -2.39 1.48
C ARG A 151 -17.37 -0.97 1.09
N TYR A 152 -18.06 -0.30 2.00
CA TYR A 152 -18.70 0.99 1.73
C TYR A 152 -17.70 2.10 1.34
N ALA A 153 -16.48 2.07 1.86
CA ALA A 153 -15.46 3.04 1.45
C ALA A 153 -15.15 2.99 -0.06
N GLU A 154 -15.17 1.80 -0.68
CA GLU A 154 -15.03 1.66 -2.14
C GLU A 154 -16.18 2.36 -2.86
N VAL A 155 -17.43 2.19 -2.40
CA VAL A 155 -18.60 2.85 -3.00
C VAL A 155 -18.47 4.37 -2.93
N LEU A 156 -18.00 4.91 -1.81
CA LEU A 156 -17.78 6.34 -1.62
C LEU A 156 -16.69 6.87 -2.57
N LEU A 157 -15.61 6.12 -2.75
CA LEU A 157 -14.53 6.48 -3.66
C LEU A 157 -14.95 6.38 -5.12
N ASN A 158 -15.71 5.35 -5.49
CA ASN A 158 -16.29 5.21 -6.84
C ASN A 158 -17.24 6.38 -7.17
N TYR A 159 -18.06 6.80 -6.20
CA TYR A 159 -18.94 7.96 -6.35
C TYR A 159 -18.17 9.27 -6.60
N ALA A 160 -17.15 9.54 -5.76
CA ALA A 160 -16.32 10.74 -5.90
C ALA A 160 -15.60 10.77 -7.25
N GLU A 161 -15.00 9.65 -7.65
CA GLU A 161 -14.28 9.52 -8.91
C GLU A 161 -15.21 9.74 -10.11
N ALA A 162 -16.35 9.06 -10.15
CA ALA A 162 -17.30 9.18 -11.25
C ALA A 162 -17.78 10.62 -11.45
N LYS A 163 -18.08 11.32 -10.35
CA LYS A 163 -18.48 12.74 -10.44
C LYS A 163 -17.35 13.66 -10.89
N ALA A 164 -16.12 13.40 -10.45
CA ALA A 164 -14.96 14.17 -10.85
C ALA A 164 -14.64 14.01 -12.35
N GLU A 165 -14.68 12.78 -12.86
CA GLU A 165 -14.46 12.47 -14.28
C GLU A 165 -15.57 13.03 -15.19
N LEU A 166 -16.80 13.15 -14.68
CA LEU A 166 -17.92 13.78 -15.37
C LEU A 166 -17.94 15.33 -15.28
N ASP A 167 -16.97 15.94 -14.62
CA ASP A 167 -16.85 17.39 -14.36
C ASP A 167 -18.07 17.99 -13.62
N ILE A 168 -18.73 17.20 -12.77
CA ILE A 168 -19.90 17.60 -11.97
C ILE A 168 -19.69 17.45 -10.46
N LEU A 169 -18.45 17.18 -10.04
CA LEU A 169 -18.11 17.04 -8.61
C LEU A 169 -18.26 18.41 -7.92
N THR A 170 -18.89 18.40 -6.75
CA THR A 170 -19.00 19.55 -5.86
C THR A 170 -18.31 19.30 -4.53
N GLN A 171 -18.06 20.36 -3.75
CA GLN A 171 -17.54 20.18 -2.38
C GLN A 171 -18.50 19.37 -1.50
N ASP A 172 -19.82 19.50 -1.69
CA ASP A 172 -20.83 18.71 -0.97
C ASP A 172 -20.72 17.19 -1.30
N ASP A 173 -20.37 16.85 -2.54
CA ASP A 173 -20.10 15.47 -2.93
C ASP A 173 -18.84 14.92 -2.24
N ILE A 174 -17.78 15.71 -2.14
CA ILE A 174 -16.57 15.38 -1.39
C ILE A 174 -16.89 15.19 0.08
N ASP A 175 -17.74 16.05 0.63
CA ASP A 175 -18.16 16.01 2.03
C ASP A 175 -18.99 14.76 2.36
N LYS A 176 -19.69 14.22 1.36
CA LYS A 176 -20.46 12.97 1.49
C LYS A 176 -19.64 11.71 1.26
N SER A 177 -18.49 11.81 0.60
CA SER A 177 -17.69 10.66 0.15
C SER A 177 -16.28 10.61 0.78
N ILE A 178 -15.42 11.56 0.47
CA ILE A 178 -14.02 11.58 0.93
C ILE A 178 -13.91 11.98 2.40
N ARG A 179 -14.70 12.97 2.86
CA ARG A 179 -14.63 13.44 4.25
C ARG A 179 -14.85 12.34 5.28
N PRO A 180 -15.85 11.44 5.18
CA PRO A 180 -16.00 10.36 6.14
C PRO A 180 -14.78 9.44 6.23
N ILE A 181 -14.16 9.11 5.09
CA ILE A 181 -12.95 8.27 5.02
C ILE A 181 -11.79 8.97 5.74
N ARG A 182 -11.54 10.25 5.42
CA ARG A 182 -10.48 11.04 6.05
C ARG A 182 -10.73 11.28 7.54
N THR A 183 -11.98 11.52 7.94
CA THR A 183 -12.36 11.70 9.35
C THR A 183 -12.04 10.47 10.17
N ARG A 184 -12.37 9.27 9.69
CA ARG A 184 -11.99 8.01 10.37
C ARG A 184 -10.48 7.91 10.57
N ALA A 185 -9.68 8.36 9.59
CA ALA A 185 -8.22 8.37 9.64
C ALA A 185 -7.62 9.53 10.46
N GLY A 186 -8.45 10.43 11.01
CA GLY A 186 -8.00 11.65 11.70
C GLY A 186 -7.38 12.68 10.76
N MET A 187 -7.72 12.64 9.47
CA MET A 187 -7.19 13.51 8.42
C MET A 187 -8.12 14.68 8.12
N PRO A 188 -7.58 15.86 7.73
CA PRO A 188 -8.39 16.97 7.26
C PRO A 188 -9.12 16.62 5.96
N ASN A 189 -10.28 17.23 5.77
CA ASN A 189 -11.08 17.04 4.56
C ASN A 189 -10.35 17.52 3.30
N LEU A 190 -10.67 16.93 2.16
CA LEU A 190 -10.23 17.41 0.86
C LEU A 190 -11.01 18.67 0.49
N ASN A 191 -10.29 19.72 0.10
CA ASN A 191 -10.87 20.94 -0.45
C ASN A 191 -10.66 20.97 -1.96
N GLN A 192 -11.77 20.97 -2.72
CA GLN A 192 -11.75 20.93 -4.18
C GLN A 192 -11.01 22.12 -4.80
N ASN A 193 -11.28 23.33 -4.29
CA ASN A 193 -10.69 24.54 -4.85
C ASN A 193 -9.18 24.59 -4.62
N ILE A 194 -8.72 24.20 -3.43
CA ILE A 194 -7.29 24.14 -3.10
C ILE A 194 -6.60 23.10 -3.98
N ALA A 195 -7.16 21.89 -4.08
CA ALA A 195 -6.60 20.82 -4.90
C ALA A 195 -6.47 21.24 -6.37
N ASN A 196 -7.52 21.85 -6.94
CA ASN A 196 -7.52 22.28 -8.35
C ASN A 196 -6.62 23.49 -8.61
N SER A 197 -6.49 24.41 -7.64
CA SER A 197 -5.60 25.57 -7.77
C SER A 197 -4.12 25.22 -7.64
N ASN A 198 -3.81 24.13 -6.93
CA ASN A 198 -2.43 23.71 -6.69
C ASN A 198 -2.31 22.16 -6.76
N PRO A 199 -2.44 21.56 -7.96
CA PRO A 199 -2.32 20.12 -8.12
C PRO A 199 -0.96 19.62 -7.64
N ASP A 200 -0.95 18.45 -6.97
CA ASP A 200 0.28 17.79 -6.55
C ASP A 200 1.18 17.50 -7.76
N LYS A 201 2.42 18.00 -7.71
CA LYS A 201 3.36 17.95 -8.84
C LYS A 201 3.82 16.53 -9.16
N ILE A 202 4.00 15.70 -8.13
CA ILE A 202 4.42 14.29 -8.31
C ILE A 202 3.28 13.52 -8.96
N LEU A 203 2.08 13.61 -8.41
CA LEU A 203 0.92 12.96 -9.01
C LEU A 203 0.62 13.48 -10.42
N ALA A 204 0.77 14.80 -10.66
CA ALA A 204 0.57 15.37 -12.00
C ALA A 204 1.60 14.84 -13.02
N SER A 205 2.80 14.47 -12.57
CA SER A 205 3.82 13.81 -13.39
C SER A 205 3.52 12.33 -13.60
N GLU A 206 3.03 11.62 -12.57
CA GLU A 206 2.65 10.21 -12.65
C GLU A 206 1.41 9.99 -13.52
N TYR A 207 0.46 10.95 -13.52
CA TYR A 207 -0.80 10.88 -14.27
C TYR A 207 -0.91 11.99 -15.32
N PRO A 208 -0.06 12.00 -16.36
CA PRO A 208 -0.01 13.06 -17.36
C PRO A 208 -1.29 13.19 -18.19
N ASN A 209 -2.09 12.14 -18.25
CA ASN A 209 -3.38 12.11 -18.95
C ASN A 209 -4.53 12.78 -18.18
N VAL A 210 -4.33 13.16 -16.92
CA VAL A 210 -5.34 13.94 -16.16
C VAL A 210 -5.21 15.41 -16.52
N SER A 211 -6.30 16.00 -17.00
CA SER A 211 -6.35 17.39 -17.47
C SER A 211 -7.69 18.05 -17.08
N GLY A 212 -7.87 19.30 -17.46
CA GLY A 212 -9.11 20.05 -17.21
C GLY A 212 -9.19 20.69 -15.82
N ASN A 213 -10.37 21.25 -15.51
CA ASN A 213 -10.60 22.05 -14.30
C ASN A 213 -10.54 21.23 -13.01
N ASN A 214 -10.87 19.93 -13.08
CA ASN A 214 -10.86 19.01 -11.96
C ASN A 214 -9.54 18.23 -11.81
N LYS A 215 -8.47 18.63 -12.51
CA LYS A 215 -7.19 17.90 -12.48
C LYS A 215 -6.72 17.63 -11.06
N GLY A 216 -6.65 18.63 -10.21
CA GLY A 216 -6.12 18.48 -8.86
C GLY A 216 -6.95 17.54 -7.99
N VAL A 217 -8.29 17.69 -8.03
CA VAL A 217 -9.17 16.84 -7.23
C VAL A 217 -9.19 15.39 -7.74
N ILE A 218 -9.10 15.15 -9.05
CA ILE A 218 -8.97 13.79 -9.61
C ILE A 218 -7.69 13.13 -9.11
N LEU A 219 -6.57 13.84 -9.11
CA LEU A 219 -5.30 13.33 -8.59
C LEU A 219 -5.40 12.96 -7.11
N GLU A 220 -6.05 13.81 -6.29
CA GLU A 220 -6.26 13.52 -4.87
C GLU A 220 -7.24 12.36 -4.63
N ILE A 221 -8.26 12.17 -5.44
CA ILE A 221 -9.16 11.01 -5.39
C ILE A 221 -8.38 9.73 -5.73
N ARG A 222 -7.51 9.75 -6.74
CA ARG A 222 -6.64 8.61 -7.09
C ARG A 222 -5.67 8.27 -5.96
N ARG A 223 -5.11 9.28 -5.27
CA ARG A 223 -4.32 9.09 -4.04
C ARG A 223 -5.14 8.45 -2.94
N GLU A 224 -6.32 8.98 -2.66
CA GLU A 224 -7.21 8.47 -1.61
C GLU A 224 -7.60 7.01 -1.86
N ARG A 225 -7.92 6.65 -3.11
CA ARG A 225 -8.15 5.26 -3.51
C ARG A 225 -6.94 4.37 -3.24
N ARG A 226 -5.75 4.83 -3.63
CA ARG A 226 -4.50 4.08 -3.44
C ARG A 226 -4.21 3.80 -1.97
N VAL A 227 -4.43 4.78 -1.11
CA VAL A 227 -4.20 4.70 0.35
C VAL A 227 -5.29 3.88 1.03
N GLU A 228 -6.55 4.22 0.78
CA GLU A 228 -7.69 3.61 1.46
C GLU A 228 -7.91 2.14 1.09
N LEU A 229 -7.77 1.81 -0.20
CA LEU A 229 -7.98 0.46 -0.74
C LEU A 229 -6.67 -0.33 -0.89
N ALA A 230 -5.65 0.04 -0.14
CA ALA A 230 -4.35 -0.63 -0.17
C ALA A 230 -4.48 -2.14 0.09
N LEU A 231 -3.84 -2.97 -0.74
CA LEU A 231 -3.81 -4.43 -0.63
C LEU A 231 -5.18 -5.14 -0.78
N GLU A 232 -6.22 -4.43 -1.27
CA GLU A 232 -7.56 -4.99 -1.49
C GLU A 232 -7.81 -5.39 -2.95
N GLY A 233 -6.76 -5.46 -3.79
CA GLY A 233 -6.84 -5.94 -5.17
C GLY A 233 -7.10 -4.86 -6.23
N PHE A 234 -7.42 -3.62 -5.86
CA PHE A 234 -7.89 -2.59 -6.80
C PHE A 234 -6.79 -1.93 -7.63
N ARG A 235 -5.55 -1.87 -7.14
CA ARG A 235 -4.51 -1.02 -7.74
C ARG A 235 -4.21 -1.35 -9.18
N TYR A 236 -4.11 -2.64 -9.53
CA TYR A 236 -3.82 -3.05 -10.89
C TYR A 236 -4.94 -2.61 -11.85
N ASP A 237 -6.19 -2.89 -11.50
CA ASP A 237 -7.35 -2.52 -12.32
C ASP A 237 -7.50 -1.01 -12.45
N ASP A 238 -7.23 -0.25 -11.37
CA ASP A 238 -7.18 1.22 -11.41
C ASP A 238 -6.14 1.71 -12.43
N LEU A 239 -4.93 1.16 -12.43
CA LEU A 239 -3.89 1.52 -13.40
C LEU A 239 -4.30 1.17 -14.85
N MET A 240 -4.93 0.01 -15.05
CA MET A 240 -5.39 -0.42 -16.39
C MET A 240 -6.49 0.51 -16.91
N ARG A 241 -7.56 0.77 -16.13
CA ARG A 241 -8.67 1.62 -16.54
C ARG A 241 -8.28 3.11 -16.68
N TRP A 242 -7.28 3.57 -15.93
CA TRP A 242 -6.72 4.93 -16.08
C TRP A 242 -5.68 5.01 -17.19
N LYS A 243 -5.35 3.93 -17.87
CA LYS A 243 -4.29 3.83 -18.88
C LYS A 243 -2.94 4.29 -18.36
N MET A 244 -2.57 3.80 -17.19
CA MET A 244 -1.33 4.13 -16.49
C MET A 244 -0.45 2.90 -16.24
N GLY A 245 -0.49 1.92 -17.14
CA GLY A 245 0.28 0.68 -17.04
C GLY A 245 1.79 0.89 -16.96
N LYS A 246 2.30 1.97 -17.51
CA LYS A 246 3.72 2.35 -17.40
C LYS A 246 4.21 2.61 -15.98
N LEU A 247 3.33 2.90 -15.03
CA LEU A 247 3.68 2.99 -13.61
C LEU A 247 4.10 1.63 -12.99
N LEU A 248 3.93 0.52 -13.72
CA LEU A 248 4.45 -0.78 -13.34
C LEU A 248 5.91 -1.03 -13.76
N GLU A 249 6.49 -0.21 -14.65
CA GLU A 249 7.84 -0.39 -15.19
C GLU A 249 8.96 -0.07 -14.18
N PRO A 250 8.88 0.98 -13.34
CA PRO A 250 9.94 1.30 -12.40
C PRO A 250 10.24 0.14 -11.44
N HIS A 251 11.49 0.06 -10.96
CA HIS A 251 11.83 -0.87 -9.90
C HIS A 251 11.03 -0.59 -8.62
N PHE A 252 10.63 -1.64 -7.95
CA PHE A 252 9.96 -1.53 -6.65
C PHE A 252 11.01 -1.30 -5.58
N THR A 253 11.21 -0.03 -5.23
CA THR A 253 12.17 0.39 -4.21
C THR A 253 11.53 0.41 -2.83
N GLY A 254 12.35 0.23 -1.81
CA GLY A 254 12.00 0.23 -0.40
C GLY A 254 12.59 1.38 0.40
N MET A 255 12.95 1.12 1.65
CA MET A 255 13.58 2.08 2.56
C MET A 255 14.89 2.60 1.98
N TYR A 256 15.20 3.86 2.29
CA TYR A 256 16.48 4.48 1.94
C TYR A 256 17.52 4.23 3.04
N PHE A 257 18.77 3.95 2.60
CA PHE A 257 19.95 3.89 3.45
C PHE A 257 21.10 4.68 2.83
N PRO A 258 21.76 5.57 3.61
CA PRO A 258 22.82 6.44 3.10
C PRO A 258 24.16 5.72 2.89
N SER A 259 24.33 4.52 3.43
CA SER A 259 25.55 3.70 3.37
C SER A 259 25.26 2.26 3.79
N LEU A 260 26.24 1.39 3.69
CA LEU A 260 26.33 0.19 4.54
C LEU A 260 26.65 0.59 5.99
N GLY A 261 26.39 -0.30 6.97
CA GLY A 261 26.68 -0.07 8.37
C GLY A 261 25.51 -0.32 9.31
N GLU A 262 25.61 0.25 10.51
CA GLU A 262 24.63 0.07 11.59
C GLU A 262 23.58 1.16 11.60
N PHE A 263 22.31 0.78 11.84
CA PHE A 263 21.17 1.69 11.85
C PHE A 263 20.26 1.44 13.05
N ASP A 264 19.80 2.52 13.63
CA ASP A 264 18.69 2.62 14.56
C ASP A 264 17.42 2.88 13.73
N LEU A 265 16.52 1.91 13.68
CA LEU A 265 15.33 1.99 12.79
C LEU A 265 14.17 2.76 13.43
N ASP A 266 14.07 2.80 14.76
CA ASP A 266 12.95 3.45 15.45
C ASP A 266 13.32 4.75 16.16
N GLY A 267 14.61 5.06 16.24
CA GLY A 267 15.11 6.30 16.84
C GLY A 267 15.21 6.22 18.37
N ASP A 268 15.32 5.02 18.95
CA ASP A 268 15.43 4.80 20.41
C ASP A 268 16.86 4.85 20.92
N GLY A 269 17.84 5.00 20.03
CA GLY A 269 19.28 5.01 20.33
C GLY A 269 19.92 3.62 20.36
N THR A 270 19.17 2.58 20.05
CA THR A 270 19.66 1.19 19.97
C THR A 270 19.91 0.81 18.53
N ILE A 271 20.99 0.07 18.26
CA ILE A 271 21.25 -0.45 16.90
C ILE A 271 20.37 -1.68 16.64
N ASP A 272 19.54 -1.57 15.61
CA ASP A 272 18.59 -2.61 15.21
C ASP A 272 19.04 -3.39 13.99
N LEU A 273 19.69 -2.74 13.03
CA LEU A 273 20.03 -3.26 11.73
C LEU A 273 21.50 -3.05 11.41
N LEU A 274 22.15 -4.07 10.84
CA LEU A 274 23.44 -3.98 10.17
C LEU A 274 23.26 -4.37 8.70
N LEU A 275 23.61 -3.46 7.79
CA LEU A 275 23.79 -3.75 6.36
C LEU A 275 25.26 -3.98 6.05
N TYR A 276 25.60 -5.05 5.35
CA TYR A 276 26.98 -5.40 4.97
C TYR A 276 27.03 -6.10 3.59
N ASP A 277 28.17 -6.04 2.91
CA ASP A 277 28.36 -6.59 1.55
C ASP A 277 29.13 -7.92 1.51
N ASP A 278 30.21 -8.06 2.25
CA ASP A 278 31.08 -9.25 2.22
C ASP A 278 30.88 -10.10 3.48
N LYS A 279 31.55 -9.77 4.57
CA LYS A 279 31.48 -10.46 5.86
C LYS A 279 30.90 -9.53 6.92
N ALA A 280 29.90 -10.02 7.64
CA ALA A 280 29.31 -9.26 8.73
C ALA A 280 30.37 -8.91 9.77
N PRO A 281 30.62 -7.61 10.05
CA PRO A 281 31.46 -7.21 11.18
C PRO A 281 30.79 -7.57 12.52
N GLU A 282 31.53 -7.46 13.60
CA GLU A 282 30.93 -7.54 14.94
C GLU A 282 29.93 -6.42 15.11
N SER A 283 28.73 -6.77 15.55
CA SER A 283 27.63 -5.83 15.75
C SER A 283 26.63 -6.39 16.75
N LYS A 284 26.01 -5.49 17.53
CA LYS A 284 24.90 -5.76 18.44
C LYS A 284 23.54 -5.70 17.74
N ALA A 285 23.51 -5.38 16.43
CA ALA A 285 22.27 -5.31 15.65
C ALA A 285 21.47 -6.60 15.76
N LYS A 286 20.16 -6.47 15.94
CA LYS A 286 19.21 -7.59 16.01
C LYS A 286 19.03 -8.26 14.66
N GLN A 287 19.15 -7.48 13.56
CA GLN A 287 19.07 -7.96 12.18
C GLN A 287 20.39 -7.67 11.46
N LYS A 288 20.89 -8.65 10.71
CA LYS A 288 22.12 -8.51 9.91
C LYS A 288 21.84 -8.95 8.48
N ILE A 289 21.75 -8.00 7.57
CA ILE A 289 21.32 -8.20 6.19
C ILE A 289 22.51 -8.04 5.25
N LYS A 290 22.80 -9.11 4.50
CA LYS A 290 23.80 -9.07 3.43
C LYS A 290 23.20 -8.43 2.19
N ILE A 291 23.86 -7.35 1.71
CA ILE A 291 23.51 -6.65 0.46
C ILE A 291 24.29 -7.28 -0.71
N GLY A 292 23.74 -7.19 -1.91
CA GLY A 292 24.36 -7.72 -3.13
C GLY A 292 23.86 -9.10 -3.55
N GLY A 293 22.95 -9.71 -2.78
CA GLY A 293 22.23 -10.94 -3.15
C GLY A 293 20.84 -10.63 -3.71
N VAL A 294 19.81 -11.23 -3.09
CA VAL A 294 18.38 -10.95 -3.42
C VAL A 294 18.04 -9.53 -3.03
N ILE A 295 18.51 -9.05 -1.89
CA ILE A 295 18.35 -7.68 -1.43
C ILE A 295 19.57 -6.88 -1.87
N GLN A 296 19.33 -5.77 -2.54
CA GLN A 296 20.35 -4.87 -3.07
C GLN A 296 20.03 -3.42 -2.65
N LEU A 297 21.02 -2.54 -2.78
CA LEU A 297 20.80 -1.09 -2.76
C LEU A 297 20.95 -0.56 -4.19
N THR A 298 20.14 0.43 -4.57
CA THR A 298 20.09 0.94 -5.94
C THR A 298 21.43 1.41 -6.48
N GLU A 299 22.31 1.92 -5.60
CA GLU A 299 23.65 2.43 -5.94
C GLU A 299 24.78 1.51 -5.42
N GLY A 300 24.44 0.27 -5.05
CA GLY A 300 25.40 -0.73 -4.57
C GLY A 300 25.64 -0.69 -3.08
N ASP A 301 26.24 0.37 -2.54
CA ASP A 301 26.56 0.56 -1.13
C ASP A 301 25.65 1.57 -0.40
N HIS A 302 24.75 2.22 -1.14
CA HIS A 302 23.76 3.18 -0.63
C HIS A 302 22.52 3.22 -1.52
N GLY A 303 21.52 4.02 -1.14
CA GLY A 303 20.29 4.21 -1.91
C GLY A 303 19.11 3.48 -1.31
N TYR A 304 18.19 3.04 -2.16
CA TYR A 304 16.97 2.35 -1.74
C TYR A 304 17.16 0.84 -1.74
N LEU A 305 16.56 0.16 -0.77
CA LEU A 305 16.39 -1.29 -0.85
C LEU A 305 15.64 -1.64 -2.14
N VAL A 306 16.12 -2.64 -2.86
CA VAL A 306 15.51 -3.10 -4.11
C VAL A 306 15.79 -4.60 -4.29
N GLY A 307 14.79 -5.31 -4.79
CA GLY A 307 14.97 -6.66 -5.28
C GLY A 307 15.01 -6.70 -6.80
N PHE A 308 15.69 -7.70 -7.36
CA PHE A 308 15.69 -7.96 -8.81
C PHE A 308 16.09 -6.75 -9.67
N LEU A 309 17.11 -6.00 -9.26
CA LEU A 309 17.58 -4.79 -9.95
C LEU A 309 17.96 -5.04 -11.41
N ASN A 310 18.38 -6.26 -11.76
CA ASN A 310 18.74 -6.69 -13.10
C ASN A 310 17.54 -7.02 -14.00
N ILE A 311 16.30 -6.99 -13.48
CA ILE A 311 15.09 -7.27 -14.25
C ILE A 311 14.47 -5.99 -14.75
N THR A 312 14.51 -5.76 -16.07
CA THR A 312 13.80 -4.65 -16.71
C THR A 312 12.36 -5.05 -16.99
N LYS A 313 11.42 -4.34 -16.39
CA LYS A 313 9.99 -4.48 -16.66
C LYS A 313 9.61 -3.56 -17.83
N LYS A 314 8.75 -4.06 -18.71
CA LYS A 314 8.25 -3.30 -19.86
C LYS A 314 6.75 -3.50 -20.00
N PHE A 315 6.03 -2.42 -20.16
CA PHE A 315 4.59 -2.40 -20.43
C PHE A 315 4.34 -1.86 -21.85
N ASP A 316 3.77 -2.69 -22.70
CA ASP A 316 3.39 -2.30 -24.05
C ASP A 316 1.95 -1.77 -24.06
N GLU A 317 1.79 -0.44 -24.14
CA GLU A 317 0.48 0.21 -24.11
C GLU A 317 -0.43 -0.15 -25.28
N THR A 318 0.13 -0.70 -26.37
CA THR A 318 -0.65 -1.16 -27.52
C THR A 318 -1.22 -2.56 -27.33
N ARG A 319 -0.80 -3.28 -26.29
CA ARG A 319 -1.13 -4.69 -26.03
C ARG A 319 -1.61 -4.95 -24.61
N ASP A 320 -0.86 -4.51 -23.60
CA ASP A 320 -0.93 -5.03 -22.23
C ASP A 320 -2.13 -4.50 -21.42
N TYR A 321 -2.90 -3.58 -21.97
CA TYR A 321 -4.20 -3.20 -21.38
C TYR A 321 -5.30 -4.24 -21.58
N LEU A 322 -5.08 -5.21 -22.46
CA LEU A 322 -6.01 -6.31 -22.72
C LEU A 322 -5.31 -7.64 -22.46
N TYR A 323 -6.02 -8.61 -21.91
CA TYR A 323 -5.51 -9.97 -21.81
C TYR A 323 -5.63 -10.71 -23.16
N PRO A 324 -4.71 -11.66 -23.45
CA PRO A 324 -4.88 -12.51 -24.62
C PRO A 324 -6.12 -13.41 -24.47
N ILE A 325 -6.88 -13.59 -25.54
CA ILE A 325 -7.91 -14.61 -25.57
C ILE A 325 -7.21 -15.98 -25.66
N PRO A 326 -7.55 -16.95 -24.81
CA PRO A 326 -6.92 -18.27 -24.85
C PRO A 326 -7.01 -18.91 -26.24
N SER A 327 -5.91 -19.44 -26.73
CA SER A 327 -5.86 -20.04 -28.08
C SER A 327 -6.84 -21.19 -28.26
N GLY A 328 -7.13 -21.95 -27.20
CA GLY A 328 -8.16 -22.97 -27.19
C GLY A 328 -9.57 -22.45 -27.51
N ASP A 329 -9.92 -21.28 -26.96
CA ASP A 329 -11.23 -20.66 -27.19
C ASP A 329 -11.35 -20.13 -28.62
N ILE A 330 -10.26 -19.58 -29.19
CA ILE A 330 -10.20 -19.16 -30.60
C ILE A 330 -10.35 -20.36 -31.54
N MET A 331 -9.72 -21.50 -31.21
CA MET A 331 -9.86 -22.72 -32.01
C MET A 331 -11.28 -23.28 -31.98
N LEU A 332 -11.96 -23.18 -30.85
CA LEU A 332 -13.34 -23.65 -30.69
C LEU A 332 -14.37 -22.73 -31.34
N ASN A 333 -14.13 -21.44 -31.33
CA ASN A 333 -15.03 -20.43 -31.91
C ASN A 333 -14.30 -19.55 -32.92
N LYS A 334 -14.47 -19.87 -34.19
CA LYS A 334 -13.82 -19.17 -35.32
C LYS A 334 -14.26 -17.72 -35.51
N ASN A 335 -15.27 -17.25 -34.76
CA ASN A 335 -15.69 -15.84 -34.75
C ASN A 335 -14.93 -15.02 -33.71
N LEU A 336 -14.09 -15.65 -32.89
CA LEU A 336 -13.20 -14.94 -31.97
C LEU A 336 -11.91 -14.54 -32.70
N GLU A 337 -11.58 -13.26 -32.61
CA GLU A 337 -10.31 -12.71 -33.05
C GLU A 337 -9.48 -12.40 -31.84
N GLN A 338 -8.16 -12.59 -31.90
CA GLN A 338 -7.22 -12.26 -30.84
C GLN A 338 -7.20 -10.75 -30.57
N ASN A 339 -7.03 -10.36 -29.32
CA ASN A 339 -6.84 -8.97 -28.97
C ASN A 339 -5.59 -8.39 -29.68
N PRO A 340 -5.61 -7.07 -29.99
CA PRO A 340 -4.53 -6.43 -30.75
C PRO A 340 -3.14 -6.73 -30.17
N ASN A 341 -2.18 -7.02 -31.06
CA ASN A 341 -0.76 -7.29 -30.75
C ASN A 341 -0.49 -8.53 -29.87
N TRP A 342 -1.50 -9.35 -29.54
CA TRP A 342 -1.33 -10.70 -29.02
C TRP A 342 -1.29 -11.71 -30.19
N ARG A 343 -0.40 -12.70 -30.10
CA ARG A 343 -0.19 -13.72 -31.13
C ARG A 343 -0.63 -15.09 -30.63
#